data_7bcae7a556ad98280854cc5b1fba82d7
#
_entry.id   7bcae7a556ad98280854cc5b1fba82d7
#
_cell.length_a   1.000
_cell.length_b   1.000
_cell.length_c   1.000
_cell.angle_alpha   90.00
_cell.angle_beta   90.00
_cell.angle_gamma   90.00
#
_symmetry.space_group_name_H-M   'P 1'
#
loop_
_entity.id
_entity.type
_entity.pdbx_description
1 polymer ?
#
loop_
_entity_poly.entity_id
_entity_poly.type
_entity_poly.pdbx_seq_one_letter_code
_entity_poly.pdbx_strand_id
1 'polypeptide(L)'
;MTDRPPHVIPLNRPEILEDDIALVVETLRQGTLTMGTRLLEFEQLVAERTRRRFGIGVSSGAAAIEIALRGLGIGPGDEVLVPAFGFSSMPHSVLNVGARPVFVDVDPVSLNMDPERAARRIGPKTKAMLAALTFGNPACMPGLIALCSRMEIPMVENAAEALGTTLGEDNAGRFGRLACLGFWTNRPVTTGEGGMIVTHDDALASACRAIRHQGRIDRMSFAGQPRDIGSILEYVSNGGYDARLGELEAALGCAQMRRLDATIARRQELAGTYMRRLAADPEVVLPSVPDGASVSWSNFVVRLSTRFTEDDRNAIIGVLHRQDIGAANYYPAAHLLPQVRAVMGTEPGECPVAEGAAARAIALPFHGGMDESDVDTVCSTLEVAIARHGGVTRS
;
A
#
# COMPACT_ATOMS: atom_id res chain seq x y z
N MET A 1 -24.55 -31.41 20.68
CA MET A 1 -24.27 -30.12 20.03
C MET A 1 -23.03 -29.58 20.72
N THR A 2 -21.89 -29.63 20.05
CA THR A 2 -20.59 -29.18 20.59
C THR A 2 -20.57 -27.65 20.54
N ASP A 3 -20.54 -27.06 21.71
CA ASP A 3 -20.46 -25.61 21.94
C ASP A 3 -19.04 -25.10 21.58
N ARG A 4 -18.63 -25.25 20.31
CA ARG A 4 -17.47 -24.55 19.79
C ARG A 4 -17.92 -23.14 19.42
N PRO A 5 -17.23 -22.10 19.91
CA PRO A 5 -17.49 -20.74 19.43
C PRO A 5 -17.40 -20.74 17.89
N PRO A 6 -18.23 -19.94 17.21
CA PRO A 6 -18.17 -19.86 15.74
C PRO A 6 -16.73 -19.56 15.31
N HIS A 7 -16.22 -20.35 14.37
CA HIS A 7 -14.85 -20.14 13.83
C HIS A 7 -14.90 -18.97 12.87
N VAL A 8 -14.56 -17.79 13.36
CA VAL A 8 -14.50 -16.55 12.57
C VAL A 8 -13.16 -16.48 11.84
N ILE A 9 -13.20 -16.36 10.52
CA ILE A 9 -12.01 -16.15 9.67
C ILE A 9 -11.97 -14.66 9.26
N PRO A 10 -11.22 -13.80 9.98
CA PRO A 10 -11.19 -12.38 9.67
C PRO A 10 -10.46 -12.08 8.35
N LEU A 11 -10.84 -11.00 7.66
CA LEU A 11 -10.18 -10.59 6.41
C LEU A 11 -8.67 -10.41 6.58
N ASN A 12 -8.27 -9.81 7.70
CA ASN A 12 -6.88 -9.67 8.10
C ASN A 12 -6.74 -9.72 9.63
N ARG A 13 -5.57 -10.12 10.09
CA ARG A 13 -5.21 -10.13 11.50
C ARG A 13 -3.70 -9.91 11.62
N PRO A 14 -3.25 -8.86 12.31
CA PRO A 14 -1.83 -8.67 12.55
C PRO A 14 -1.30 -9.80 13.44
N GLU A 15 -0.10 -10.27 13.14
CA GLU A 15 0.61 -11.22 13.96
C GLU A 15 1.47 -10.44 14.96
N ILE A 16 1.11 -10.52 16.24
CA ILE A 16 1.84 -9.88 17.34
C ILE A 16 2.42 -10.98 18.21
N LEU A 17 3.74 -10.99 18.35
CA LEU A 17 4.49 -11.96 19.14
C LEU A 17 5.02 -11.31 20.42
N GLU A 18 5.49 -12.13 21.36
CA GLU A 18 6.03 -11.66 22.64
C GLU A 18 7.22 -10.70 22.49
N ASP A 19 8.06 -10.90 21.47
CA ASP A 19 9.18 -9.99 21.17
C ASP A 19 8.69 -8.59 20.74
N ASP A 20 7.55 -8.51 20.03
CA ASP A 20 6.93 -7.24 19.65
C ASP A 20 6.47 -6.50 20.92
N ILE A 21 5.78 -7.21 21.82
CA ILE A 21 5.28 -6.68 23.10
C ILE A 21 6.45 -6.24 23.98
N ALA A 22 7.48 -7.07 24.09
CA ALA A 22 8.65 -6.79 24.92
C ALA A 22 9.35 -5.49 24.49
N LEU A 23 9.55 -5.28 23.18
CA LEU A 23 10.23 -4.10 22.67
C LEU A 23 9.41 -2.81 22.86
N VAL A 24 8.09 -2.88 22.72
CA VAL A 24 7.19 -1.74 23.00
C VAL A 24 7.20 -1.42 24.50
N VAL A 25 7.13 -2.42 25.38
CA VAL A 25 7.19 -2.23 26.85
C VAL A 25 8.56 -1.64 27.27
N GLU A 26 9.65 -2.11 26.67
CA GLU A 26 10.98 -1.54 26.92
C GLU A 26 11.01 -0.05 26.55
N THR A 27 10.49 0.32 25.38
CA THR A 27 10.43 1.70 24.91
C THR A 27 9.60 2.59 25.84
N LEU A 28 8.46 2.10 26.33
CA LEU A 28 7.65 2.78 27.35
C LEU A 28 8.45 3.04 28.63
N ARG A 29 9.21 2.05 29.10
CA ARG A 29 10.03 2.17 30.33
C ARG A 29 11.19 3.16 30.17
N GLN A 30 11.73 3.30 28.96
CA GLN A 30 12.78 4.29 28.65
C GLN A 30 12.27 5.73 28.68
N GLY A 31 10.95 5.96 28.50
CA GLY A 31 10.30 7.26 28.63
C GLY A 31 10.51 8.22 27.44
N THR A 32 11.28 7.87 26.40
CA THR A 32 11.36 8.63 25.16
C THR A 32 10.25 8.14 24.22
N LEU A 33 9.25 8.99 23.95
CA LEU A 33 8.05 8.59 23.20
C LEU A 33 7.95 9.21 21.81
N THR A 34 8.86 10.14 21.47
CA THR A 34 8.88 10.82 20.16
C THR A 34 10.30 11.14 19.74
N MET A 35 10.59 11.02 18.44
CA MET A 35 11.86 11.40 17.82
C MET A 35 13.10 10.81 18.55
N GLY A 36 13.02 9.54 18.94
CA GLY A 36 14.07 8.84 19.69
C GLY A 36 14.82 7.82 18.86
N THR A 37 15.40 6.83 19.56
CA THR A 37 16.29 5.82 18.95
C THR A 37 15.53 4.74 18.18
N ARG A 38 14.30 4.42 18.57
CA ARG A 38 13.50 3.41 17.87
C ARG A 38 13.08 3.88 16.48
N LEU A 39 12.72 5.16 16.35
CA LEU A 39 12.44 5.75 15.06
C LEU A 39 13.66 5.66 14.13
N LEU A 40 14.85 6.01 14.63
CA LEU A 40 16.08 5.93 13.84
C LEU A 40 16.42 4.49 13.42
N GLU A 41 16.29 3.54 14.35
CA GLU A 41 16.49 2.11 14.07
C GLU A 41 15.51 1.62 12.98
N PHE A 42 14.24 1.97 13.10
CA PHE A 42 13.23 1.56 12.14
C PHE A 42 13.46 2.19 10.75
N GLU A 43 13.79 3.50 10.69
CA GLU A 43 14.17 4.18 9.45
C GLU A 43 15.35 3.48 8.76
N GLN A 44 16.36 3.08 9.53
CA GLN A 44 17.52 2.36 9.01
C GLN A 44 17.16 0.97 8.49
N LEU A 45 16.42 0.15 9.26
CA LEU A 45 16.01 -1.20 8.86
C LEU A 45 15.19 -1.21 7.56
N VAL A 46 14.28 -0.24 7.41
CA VAL A 46 13.47 -0.11 6.19
C VAL A 46 14.32 0.38 5.02
N ALA A 47 15.23 1.35 5.25
CA ALA A 47 16.15 1.84 4.22
C ALA A 47 17.07 0.71 3.71
N GLU A 48 17.63 -0.10 4.62
CA GLU A 48 18.45 -1.27 4.27
C GLU A 48 17.65 -2.30 3.47
N ARG A 49 16.43 -2.63 3.92
CA ARG A 49 15.59 -3.61 3.23
C ARG A 49 15.22 -3.17 1.81
N THR A 50 14.97 -1.89 1.62
CA THR A 50 14.68 -1.30 0.30
C THR A 50 15.92 -0.91 -0.47
N ARG A 51 17.12 -1.19 0.06
CA ARG A 51 18.42 -0.78 -0.50
C ARG A 51 18.45 0.71 -0.84
N ARG A 52 17.87 1.54 0.03
CA ARG A 52 17.91 3.01 -0.04
C ARG A 52 18.86 3.56 1.00
N ARG A 53 19.32 4.78 0.80
CA ARG A 53 20.22 5.48 1.73
C ARG A 53 19.48 6.09 2.92
N PHE A 54 18.24 6.51 2.70
CA PHE A 54 17.46 7.23 3.72
C PHE A 54 16.07 6.60 3.85
N GLY A 55 15.65 6.45 5.12
CA GLY A 55 14.28 6.26 5.55
C GLY A 55 13.81 7.50 6.31
N ILE A 56 12.55 7.88 6.15
CA ILE A 56 11.90 8.97 6.86
C ILE A 56 10.55 8.45 7.36
N GLY A 57 10.47 8.11 8.65
CA GLY A 57 9.25 7.61 9.29
C GLY A 57 8.20 8.69 9.44
N VAL A 58 6.97 8.38 9.07
CA VAL A 58 5.84 9.31 9.10
C VAL A 58 4.59 8.62 9.65
N SER A 59 3.57 9.39 10.01
CA SER A 59 2.38 8.90 10.70
C SER A 59 1.49 7.96 9.90
N SER A 60 1.59 7.94 8.57
CA SER A 60 0.80 7.04 7.71
C SER A 60 1.36 6.95 6.29
N GLY A 61 0.92 5.94 5.52
CA GLY A 61 1.25 5.85 4.10
C GLY A 61 0.71 7.02 3.28
N ALA A 62 -0.44 7.59 3.63
CA ALA A 62 -0.98 8.79 2.99
C ALA A 62 -0.08 10.01 3.26
N ALA A 63 0.32 10.22 4.52
CA ALA A 63 1.28 11.26 4.88
C ALA A 63 2.63 11.11 4.15
N ALA A 64 3.07 9.85 3.91
CA ALA A 64 4.27 9.60 3.11
C ALA A 64 4.12 10.13 1.68
N ILE A 65 2.98 9.87 1.02
CA ILE A 65 2.71 10.36 -0.34
C ILE A 65 2.65 11.89 -0.37
N GLU A 66 1.90 12.52 0.54
CA GLU A 66 1.76 13.98 0.60
C GLU A 66 3.10 14.67 0.83
N ILE A 67 3.90 14.17 1.77
CA ILE A 67 5.22 14.72 2.08
C ILE A 67 6.19 14.50 0.90
N ALA A 68 6.15 13.35 0.24
CA ALA A 68 6.96 13.08 -0.95
C ALA A 68 6.63 14.04 -2.10
N LEU A 69 5.33 14.26 -2.37
CA LEU A 69 4.89 15.21 -3.40
C LEU A 69 5.32 16.64 -3.08
N ARG A 70 5.13 17.10 -1.84
CA ARG A 70 5.62 18.42 -1.40
C ARG A 70 7.14 18.53 -1.43
N GLY A 71 7.86 17.47 -1.06
CA GLY A 71 9.32 17.40 -1.16
C GLY A 71 9.83 17.58 -2.59
N LEU A 72 9.06 17.12 -3.58
CA LEU A 72 9.30 17.34 -5.00
C LEU A 72 8.88 18.75 -5.49
N GLY A 73 8.31 19.58 -4.61
CA GLY A 73 7.81 20.90 -4.96
C GLY A 73 6.45 20.92 -5.67
N ILE A 74 5.71 19.82 -5.60
CA ILE A 74 4.40 19.68 -6.26
C ILE A 74 3.31 20.36 -5.45
N GLY A 75 2.46 21.12 -6.11
CA GLY A 75 1.40 21.90 -5.50
C GLY A 75 0.36 22.44 -6.48
N PRO A 76 -0.31 23.56 -6.13
CA PRO A 76 -1.36 24.14 -6.95
C PRO A 76 -0.94 24.45 -8.38
N GLY A 77 -1.72 24.00 -9.35
CA GLY A 77 -1.45 24.16 -10.78
C GLY A 77 -0.71 23.01 -11.44
N ASP A 78 -0.12 22.11 -10.66
CA ASP A 78 0.56 20.91 -11.14
C ASP A 78 -0.42 19.74 -11.34
N GLU A 79 -0.05 18.83 -12.23
CA GLU A 79 -0.76 17.58 -12.47
C GLU A 79 0.12 16.39 -12.09
N VAL A 80 -0.50 15.38 -11.45
CA VAL A 80 0.14 14.11 -11.08
C VAL A 80 -0.64 12.96 -11.69
N LEU A 81 0.03 12.10 -12.47
CA LEU A 81 -0.58 10.87 -12.96
C LEU A 81 -0.82 9.91 -11.80
N VAL A 82 -2.03 9.36 -11.69
CA VAL A 82 -2.42 8.37 -10.67
C VAL A 82 -3.18 7.21 -11.32
N PRO A 83 -3.01 5.97 -10.85
CA PRO A 83 -3.79 4.84 -11.35
C PRO A 83 -5.28 5.00 -10.97
N ALA A 84 -6.16 4.64 -11.90
CA ALA A 84 -7.60 4.68 -11.67
C ALA A 84 -8.11 3.51 -10.79
N PHE A 85 -7.29 2.50 -10.51
CA PHE A 85 -7.56 1.41 -9.59
C PHE A 85 -6.55 1.39 -8.46
N GLY A 86 -7.03 1.32 -7.21
CA GLY A 86 -6.18 1.27 -6.02
C GLY A 86 -6.78 2.02 -4.83
N PHE A 87 -6.01 2.09 -3.76
CA PHE A 87 -6.46 2.69 -2.51
C PHE A 87 -6.67 4.21 -2.64
N SER A 88 -7.71 4.71 -1.99
CA SER A 88 -8.18 6.11 -2.07
C SER A 88 -7.14 7.16 -1.65
N SER A 89 -6.15 6.79 -0.85
CA SER A 89 -5.10 7.73 -0.41
C SER A 89 -4.34 8.38 -1.57
N MET A 90 -4.18 7.69 -2.70
CA MET A 90 -3.41 8.22 -3.82
C MET A 90 -4.02 9.50 -4.42
N PRO A 91 -5.27 9.50 -4.92
CA PRO A 91 -5.86 10.74 -5.43
C PRO A 91 -6.08 11.78 -4.34
N HIS A 92 -6.44 11.37 -3.12
CA HIS A 92 -6.63 12.31 -2.01
C HIS A 92 -5.33 13.01 -1.62
N SER A 93 -4.20 12.31 -1.56
CA SER A 93 -2.91 12.93 -1.28
C SER A 93 -2.50 13.95 -2.34
N VAL A 94 -2.81 13.69 -3.62
CA VAL A 94 -2.58 14.67 -4.70
C VAL A 94 -3.45 15.90 -4.52
N LEU A 95 -4.74 15.73 -4.20
CA LEU A 95 -5.67 16.83 -3.93
C LEU A 95 -5.25 17.63 -2.68
N ASN A 96 -4.81 16.96 -1.62
CA ASN A 96 -4.40 17.58 -0.35
C ASN A 96 -3.16 18.48 -0.50
N VAL A 97 -2.25 18.19 -1.43
CA VAL A 97 -1.14 19.10 -1.74
C VAL A 97 -1.53 20.23 -2.69
N GLY A 98 -2.79 20.28 -3.15
CA GLY A 98 -3.33 21.29 -4.07
C GLY A 98 -3.08 20.99 -5.54
N ALA A 99 -2.49 19.84 -5.88
CA ALA A 99 -2.28 19.40 -7.24
C ALA A 99 -3.53 18.70 -7.81
N ARG A 100 -3.55 18.49 -9.12
CA ARG A 100 -4.63 17.83 -9.84
C ARG A 100 -4.26 16.38 -10.15
N PRO A 101 -5.00 15.36 -9.68
CA PRO A 101 -4.79 13.99 -10.13
C PRO A 101 -5.27 13.81 -11.58
N VAL A 102 -4.44 13.20 -12.42
CA VAL A 102 -4.79 12.79 -13.78
C VAL A 102 -4.89 11.29 -13.79
N PHE A 103 -6.09 10.76 -13.90
CA PHE A 103 -6.33 9.33 -13.82
C PHE A 103 -5.85 8.61 -15.09
N VAL A 104 -5.15 7.51 -14.88
CA VAL A 104 -4.68 6.60 -15.91
C VAL A 104 -5.31 5.24 -15.67
N ASP A 105 -5.90 4.68 -16.71
CA ASP A 105 -6.45 3.32 -16.64
C ASP A 105 -5.34 2.28 -16.49
N VAL A 106 -5.68 1.09 -16.05
CA VAL A 106 -4.73 0.07 -15.63
C VAL A 106 -4.58 -1.06 -16.65
N ASP A 107 -3.50 -1.78 -16.55
CA ASP A 107 -3.31 -3.05 -17.26
C ASP A 107 -4.30 -4.10 -16.70
N PRO A 108 -5.02 -4.83 -17.55
CA PRO A 108 -6.08 -5.75 -17.11
C PRO A 108 -5.58 -6.98 -16.35
N VAL A 109 -4.30 -7.30 -16.43
CA VAL A 109 -3.70 -8.46 -15.78
C VAL A 109 -3.16 -8.10 -14.41
N SER A 110 -2.27 -7.11 -14.38
CA SER A 110 -1.57 -6.69 -13.15
C SER A 110 -2.35 -5.70 -12.29
N LEU A 111 -3.32 -4.99 -12.86
CA LEU A 111 -4.06 -3.89 -12.25
C LEU A 111 -3.17 -2.67 -11.88
N ASN A 112 -1.95 -2.64 -12.35
CA ASN A 112 -1.06 -1.48 -12.23
C ASN A 112 -1.31 -0.49 -13.36
N MET A 113 -0.87 0.76 -13.17
CA MET A 113 -0.94 1.79 -14.20
C MET A 113 -0.34 1.28 -15.52
N ASP A 114 -1.09 1.38 -16.62
CA ASP A 114 -0.64 0.98 -17.94
C ASP A 114 0.32 2.03 -18.53
N PRO A 115 1.58 1.66 -18.86
CA PRO A 115 2.57 2.60 -19.38
C PRO A 115 2.18 3.31 -20.68
N GLU A 116 1.47 2.62 -21.60
CA GLU A 116 1.04 3.21 -22.86
C GLU A 116 -0.09 4.23 -22.64
N ARG A 117 -1.02 3.90 -21.76
CA ARG A 117 -2.10 4.82 -21.36
C ARG A 117 -1.55 6.01 -20.60
N ALA A 118 -0.57 5.79 -19.72
CA ALA A 118 0.14 6.85 -19.00
C ALA A 118 0.81 7.83 -19.98
N ALA A 119 1.50 7.32 -20.99
CA ALA A 119 2.15 8.16 -21.99
C ALA A 119 1.18 9.12 -22.72
N ARG A 120 -0.06 8.69 -22.95
CA ARG A 120 -1.10 9.49 -23.62
C ARG A 120 -1.70 10.59 -22.70
N ARG A 121 -1.50 10.47 -21.39
CA ARG A 121 -2.02 11.41 -20.39
C ARG A 121 -1.00 12.45 -19.92
N ILE A 122 0.26 12.31 -20.30
CA ILE A 122 1.30 13.28 -19.97
C ILE A 122 1.07 14.57 -20.75
N GLY A 123 1.02 15.68 -20.02
CA GLY A 123 0.87 17.03 -20.56
C GLY A 123 1.87 18.01 -19.97
N PRO A 124 1.87 19.28 -20.40
CA PRO A 124 2.85 20.29 -19.96
C PRO A 124 2.76 20.61 -18.45
N LYS A 125 1.64 20.30 -17.82
CA LYS A 125 1.45 20.48 -16.36
C LYS A 125 1.78 19.23 -15.55
N THR A 126 2.07 18.11 -16.20
CA THR A 126 2.45 16.86 -15.50
C THR A 126 3.82 17.04 -14.86
N LYS A 127 3.85 16.93 -13.51
CA LYS A 127 5.07 17.13 -12.71
C LYS A 127 5.55 15.87 -12.02
N ALA A 128 4.69 14.86 -11.88
CA ALA A 128 5.08 13.55 -11.35
C ALA A 128 4.14 12.45 -11.82
N MET A 129 4.60 11.23 -11.63
CA MET A 129 3.80 10.01 -11.70
C MET A 129 3.78 9.36 -10.31
N LEU A 130 2.59 9.06 -9.79
CA LEU A 130 2.40 8.24 -8.59
C LEU A 130 2.03 6.83 -9.04
N ALA A 131 3.00 5.93 -9.09
CA ALA A 131 2.83 4.55 -9.54
C ALA A 131 2.66 3.62 -8.33
N ALA A 132 1.65 2.74 -8.36
CA ALA A 132 1.42 1.75 -7.30
C ALA A 132 1.92 0.37 -7.69
N LEU A 133 2.37 -0.40 -6.70
CA LEU A 133 2.52 -1.84 -6.78
C LEU A 133 1.24 -2.46 -6.19
N THR A 134 0.19 -2.48 -7.00
CA THR A 134 -1.15 -2.93 -6.58
C THR A 134 -1.09 -4.37 -6.09
N PHE A 135 -1.52 -4.61 -4.85
CA PHE A 135 -1.44 -5.89 -4.15
C PHE A 135 -0.02 -6.49 -4.06
N GLY A 136 1.00 -5.63 -4.13
CA GLY A 136 2.39 -6.03 -4.11
C GLY A 136 2.97 -6.46 -5.46
N ASN A 137 2.19 -6.39 -6.56
CA ASN A 137 2.63 -6.81 -7.90
C ASN A 137 3.56 -5.76 -8.54
N PRO A 138 4.80 -6.11 -8.93
CA PRO A 138 5.75 -5.18 -9.54
C PRO A 138 5.63 -5.07 -11.07
N ALA A 139 4.66 -5.73 -11.70
CA ALA A 139 4.44 -5.63 -13.15
C ALA A 139 4.24 -4.16 -13.56
N CYS A 140 4.51 -3.84 -14.82
CA CYS A 140 4.49 -2.49 -15.37
C CYS A 140 5.59 -1.53 -14.87
N MET A 141 6.26 -1.80 -13.75
CA MET A 141 7.32 -0.91 -13.24
C MET A 141 8.43 -0.63 -14.26
N PRO A 142 8.99 -1.62 -14.98
CA PRO A 142 10.01 -1.34 -16.01
C PRO A 142 9.52 -0.37 -17.09
N GLY A 143 8.30 -0.53 -17.57
CA GLY A 143 7.69 0.35 -18.57
C GLY A 143 7.45 1.77 -18.07
N LEU A 144 6.99 1.90 -16.81
CA LEU A 144 6.76 3.19 -16.16
C LEU A 144 8.07 3.93 -15.87
N ILE A 145 9.12 3.21 -15.44
CA ILE A 145 10.47 3.77 -15.24
C ILE A 145 11.00 4.32 -16.56
N ALA A 146 10.93 3.53 -17.63
CA ALA A 146 11.39 3.95 -18.96
C ALA A 146 10.61 5.18 -19.48
N LEU A 147 9.29 5.22 -19.24
CA LEU A 147 8.45 6.36 -19.57
C LEU A 147 8.85 7.62 -18.80
N CYS A 148 8.99 7.51 -17.48
CA CYS A 148 9.36 8.63 -16.60
C CYS A 148 10.75 9.19 -16.97
N SER A 149 11.72 8.30 -17.26
CA SER A 149 13.06 8.70 -17.71
C SER A 149 13.02 9.46 -19.03
N ARG A 150 12.26 8.98 -20.02
CA ARG A 150 12.12 9.62 -21.32
C ARG A 150 11.43 10.99 -21.24
N MET A 151 10.48 11.12 -20.33
CA MET A 151 9.68 12.35 -20.17
C MET A 151 10.27 13.30 -19.11
N GLU A 152 11.37 12.92 -18.47
CA GLU A 152 12.07 13.70 -17.42
C GLU A 152 11.14 14.07 -16.23
N ILE A 153 10.17 13.22 -15.91
CA ILE A 153 9.27 13.40 -14.77
C ILE A 153 9.62 12.43 -13.63
N PRO A 154 9.64 12.87 -12.36
CA PRO A 154 9.90 11.99 -11.24
C PRO A 154 8.74 11.00 -11.04
N MET A 155 9.09 9.75 -10.73
CA MET A 155 8.15 8.74 -10.26
C MET A 155 8.20 8.67 -8.74
N VAL A 156 7.05 8.81 -8.09
CA VAL A 156 6.81 8.46 -6.70
C VAL A 156 6.21 7.05 -6.69
N GLU A 157 6.90 6.12 -6.10
CA GLU A 157 6.46 4.74 -5.98
C GLU A 157 5.57 4.58 -4.74
N ASN A 158 4.34 4.15 -4.91
CA ASN A 158 3.52 3.70 -3.80
C ASN A 158 3.75 2.20 -3.57
N ALA A 159 4.68 1.88 -2.68
CA ALA A 159 5.05 0.53 -2.27
C ALA A 159 4.36 0.09 -0.96
N ALA A 160 3.25 0.73 -0.58
CA ALA A 160 2.56 0.46 0.69
C ALA A 160 2.11 -1.01 0.84
N GLU A 161 1.95 -1.73 -0.26
CA GLU A 161 1.56 -3.15 -0.29
C GLU A 161 2.70 -4.09 -0.66
N ALA A 162 3.94 -3.57 -0.82
CA ALA A 162 4.97 -4.30 -1.54
C ALA A 162 6.31 -4.44 -0.78
N LEU A 163 6.38 -4.05 0.51
CA LEU A 163 7.63 -4.21 1.26
C LEU A 163 8.12 -5.66 1.23
N GLY A 164 9.31 -5.87 0.66
CA GLY A 164 9.92 -7.18 0.45
C GLY A 164 9.61 -7.84 -0.91
N THR A 165 8.74 -7.25 -1.73
CA THR A 165 8.57 -7.67 -3.13
C THR A 165 9.83 -7.36 -3.93
N THR A 166 10.19 -8.26 -4.87
CA THR A 166 11.30 -8.08 -5.80
C THR A 166 10.87 -8.32 -7.25
N LEU A 167 11.61 -7.72 -8.18
CA LEU A 167 11.54 -8.00 -9.62
C LEU A 167 12.98 -8.05 -10.16
N GLY A 168 13.45 -9.25 -10.50
CA GLY A 168 14.86 -9.47 -10.78
C GLY A 168 15.73 -9.07 -9.58
N GLU A 169 16.70 -8.19 -9.80
CA GLU A 169 17.59 -7.68 -8.76
C GLU A 169 17.02 -6.48 -7.98
N ASP A 170 15.94 -5.89 -8.46
CA ASP A 170 15.34 -4.70 -7.84
C ASP A 170 14.28 -5.04 -6.80
N ASN A 171 14.22 -4.22 -5.74
CA ASN A 171 13.25 -4.35 -4.67
C ASN A 171 12.18 -3.27 -4.80
N ALA A 172 10.96 -3.57 -4.35
CA ALA A 172 9.99 -2.53 -4.04
C ALA A 172 10.60 -1.52 -3.06
N GLY A 173 10.38 -0.25 -3.35
CA GLY A 173 11.08 0.87 -2.72
C GLY A 173 12.22 1.45 -3.56
N ARG A 174 12.63 0.79 -4.68
CA ARG A 174 13.72 1.26 -5.56
C ARG A 174 13.30 1.72 -6.94
N PHE A 175 12.07 1.48 -7.33
CA PHE A 175 11.61 1.79 -8.70
C PHE A 175 11.46 3.30 -8.96
N GLY A 176 11.00 4.07 -7.96
CA GLY A 176 10.82 5.51 -8.05
C GLY A 176 12.02 6.35 -7.60
N ARG A 177 11.95 7.68 -7.81
CA ARG A 177 12.90 8.64 -7.21
C ARG A 177 12.77 8.65 -5.69
N LEU A 178 11.52 8.54 -5.19
CA LEU A 178 11.17 8.21 -3.81
C LEU A 178 10.18 7.05 -3.83
N ALA A 179 10.11 6.32 -2.71
CA ALA A 179 9.02 5.38 -2.50
C ALA A 179 8.34 5.65 -1.16
N CYS A 180 7.03 5.40 -1.13
CA CYS A 180 6.16 5.55 0.02
C CYS A 180 5.67 4.16 0.46
N LEU A 181 5.92 3.83 1.72
CA LEU A 181 5.49 2.59 2.37
C LEU A 181 4.40 2.90 3.39
N GLY A 182 3.57 1.91 3.69
CA GLY A 182 2.55 1.99 4.73
C GLY A 182 2.60 0.77 5.62
N PHE A 183 2.37 0.94 6.93
CA PHE A 183 2.49 -0.10 7.94
C PHE A 183 1.16 -0.38 8.65
N TRP A 184 0.07 -0.38 7.90
CA TRP A 184 -1.24 -0.70 8.42
C TRP A 184 -1.38 -2.20 8.76
N THR A 185 -2.48 -2.57 9.43
CA THR A 185 -2.65 -3.88 10.08
C THR A 185 -2.64 -5.10 9.16
N ASN A 186 -2.87 -4.94 7.86
CA ASN A 186 -2.83 -6.03 6.88
C ASN A 186 -1.47 -6.21 6.16
N ARG A 187 -0.46 -5.41 6.53
CA ARG A 187 0.86 -5.44 5.89
C ARG A 187 1.75 -6.54 6.48
N PRO A 188 2.79 -6.99 5.72
CA PRO A 188 3.79 -7.91 6.26
C PRO A 188 4.52 -7.37 7.49
N VAL A 189 4.71 -6.06 7.57
CA VAL A 189 5.15 -5.32 8.76
C VAL A 189 4.05 -4.33 9.11
N THR A 190 3.61 -4.36 10.36
CA THR A 190 2.65 -3.38 10.88
C THR A 190 3.19 -2.62 12.07
N THR A 191 2.83 -1.35 12.16
CA THR A 191 3.02 -0.51 13.33
C THR A 191 1.67 -0.07 13.93
N GLY A 192 0.57 -0.68 13.47
CA GLY A 192 -0.80 -0.23 13.69
C GLY A 192 -1.15 0.88 12.70
N GLU A 193 -0.59 2.04 12.92
CA GLU A 193 -0.53 3.17 11.97
C GLU A 193 0.93 3.53 11.70
N GLY A 194 1.24 4.02 10.51
CA GLY A 194 2.59 4.43 10.14
C GLY A 194 2.86 4.40 8.65
N GLY A 195 3.92 5.09 8.26
CA GLY A 195 4.44 5.11 6.91
C GLY A 195 5.94 5.41 6.89
N MET A 196 6.55 5.26 5.72
CA MET A 196 7.96 5.56 5.50
C MET A 196 8.14 6.11 4.10
N ILE A 197 8.96 7.15 3.97
CA ILE A 197 9.49 7.59 2.69
C ILE A 197 10.92 7.06 2.58
N VAL A 198 11.28 6.46 1.46
CA VAL A 198 12.66 6.02 1.22
C VAL A 198 13.21 6.64 -0.06
N THR A 199 14.49 7.06 -0.02
CA THR A 199 15.16 7.69 -1.15
C THR A 199 16.69 7.58 -1.06
N HIS A 200 17.39 7.82 -2.17
CA HIS A 200 18.85 8.04 -2.19
C HIS A 200 19.24 9.53 -2.18
N ASP A 201 18.28 10.41 -2.45
CA ASP A 201 18.50 11.84 -2.65
C ASP A 201 18.57 12.58 -1.31
N ASP A 202 19.74 13.14 -0.97
CA ASP A 202 19.98 13.87 0.27
C ASP A 202 19.07 15.10 0.43
N ALA A 203 18.85 15.83 -0.67
CA ALA A 203 18.03 17.03 -0.64
C ALA A 203 16.55 16.69 -0.40
N LEU A 204 16.04 15.65 -1.08
CA LEU A 204 14.68 15.18 -0.85
C LEU A 204 14.49 14.60 0.55
N ALA A 205 15.46 13.84 1.06
CA ALA A 205 15.39 13.31 2.43
C ALA A 205 15.32 14.44 3.46
N SER A 206 16.14 15.47 3.29
CA SER A 206 16.15 16.65 4.17
C SER A 206 14.84 17.43 4.09
N ALA A 207 14.31 17.66 2.87
CA ALA A 207 13.03 18.32 2.66
C ALA A 207 11.88 17.53 3.31
N CYS A 208 11.82 16.20 3.10
CA CYS A 208 10.79 15.35 3.69
C CYS A 208 10.84 15.35 5.21
N ARG A 209 12.04 15.31 5.82
CA ARG A 209 12.22 15.43 7.28
C ARG A 209 11.70 16.75 7.83
N ALA A 210 11.99 17.86 7.16
CA ALA A 210 11.48 19.17 7.55
C ALA A 210 9.97 19.24 7.44
N ILE A 211 9.40 18.81 6.30
CA ILE A 211 7.95 18.85 6.04
C ILE A 211 7.16 17.99 7.04
N ARG A 212 7.65 16.78 7.40
CA ARG A 212 6.99 15.94 8.42
C ARG A 212 6.95 16.59 9.80
N HIS A 213 7.82 17.56 10.06
CA HIS A 213 7.98 18.21 11.36
C HIS A 213 7.74 19.73 11.27
N GLN A 214 6.65 20.13 10.65
CA GLN A 214 6.18 21.53 10.57
C GLN A 214 7.17 22.49 9.88
N GLY A 215 8.00 22.00 8.97
CA GLY A 215 9.02 22.79 8.27
C GLY A 215 10.30 23.04 9.08
N ARG A 216 10.46 22.42 10.24
CA ARG A 216 11.61 22.57 11.13
C ARG A 216 12.79 21.71 10.70
N ILE A 217 14.00 22.22 10.87
CA ILE A 217 15.22 21.39 10.84
C ILE A 217 15.30 20.63 12.17
N ASP A 218 15.29 19.31 12.10
CA ASP A 218 15.73 18.48 13.20
C ASP A 218 17.25 18.46 13.21
N ARG A 219 17.87 19.32 13.98
CA ARG A 219 19.23 19.10 14.41
C ARG A 219 19.23 18.01 15.48
N MET A 220 18.83 16.80 15.10
CA MET A 220 19.08 15.65 15.94
C MET A 220 20.59 15.42 15.91
N SER A 221 21.25 15.66 17.03
CA SER A 221 22.57 15.11 17.23
C SER A 221 22.41 13.58 17.24
N PHE A 222 22.86 12.94 16.18
CA PHE A 222 22.90 11.49 16.02
C PHE A 222 23.75 10.74 17.08
N ALA A 223 24.17 11.43 18.12
CA ALA A 223 25.14 10.98 19.11
C ALA A 223 24.60 10.83 20.53
N GLY A 224 23.29 10.66 20.72
CA GLY A 224 22.74 10.38 22.07
C GLY A 224 22.98 11.47 23.12
N GLN A 225 23.33 12.69 22.69
CA GLN A 225 23.47 13.81 23.61
C GLN A 225 22.11 14.37 24.01
N PRO A 226 21.92 14.77 25.28
CA PRO A 226 20.69 15.43 25.72
C PRO A 226 20.42 16.63 24.82
N ARG A 227 19.17 16.78 24.39
CA ARG A 227 18.73 17.98 23.69
C ARG A 227 19.06 19.19 24.55
N ASP A 228 19.83 20.11 24.01
CA ASP A 228 20.04 21.42 24.66
C ASP A 228 18.68 22.13 24.68
N ILE A 229 18.13 22.37 25.88
CA ILE A 229 16.78 22.95 26.08
C ILE A 229 16.68 24.36 25.48
N GLY A 230 17.78 24.90 24.98
CA GLY A 230 17.91 26.22 24.37
C GLY A 230 18.12 26.23 22.85
N SER A 231 17.91 25.15 22.12
CA SER A 231 18.14 25.14 20.67
C SER A 231 17.18 26.10 19.95
N ILE A 232 17.75 27.01 19.15
CA ILE A 232 17.00 27.91 18.27
C ILE A 232 16.22 27.04 17.25
N LEU A 233 14.91 27.28 17.18
CA LEU A 233 14.07 26.60 16.19
C LEU A 233 14.34 27.20 14.81
N GLU A 234 14.92 26.42 13.92
CA GLU A 234 15.13 26.82 12.53
C GLU A 234 14.04 26.22 11.64
N TYR A 235 13.43 27.07 10.81
CA TYR A 235 12.43 26.67 9.82
C TYR A 235 13.02 26.82 8.43
N VAL A 236 12.91 25.76 7.61
CA VAL A 236 13.50 25.71 6.25
C VAL A 236 12.46 25.59 5.14
N SER A 237 11.21 25.41 5.50
CA SER A 237 10.11 25.39 4.54
C SER A 237 8.93 26.21 5.03
N ASN A 238 8.19 26.78 4.08
CA ASN A 238 6.96 27.51 4.35
C ASN A 238 5.81 26.52 4.60
N GLY A 239 5.75 25.97 5.80
CA GLY A 239 4.74 25.03 6.22
C GLY A 239 5.22 23.57 6.21
N GLY A 240 4.37 22.70 6.75
CA GLY A 240 4.64 21.29 6.92
C GLY A 240 3.52 20.63 7.70
N TYR A 241 3.69 19.36 7.97
CA TYR A 241 2.74 18.56 8.74
C TYR A 241 3.30 18.22 10.12
N ASP A 242 2.43 17.97 11.05
CA ASP A 242 2.76 17.23 12.27
C ASP A 242 2.48 15.75 12.02
N ALA A 243 3.40 15.10 11.28
CA ALA A 243 3.23 13.76 10.76
C ALA A 243 4.37 12.82 11.16
N ARG A 244 4.87 12.98 12.40
CA ARG A 244 5.92 12.12 12.95
C ARG A 244 5.37 10.73 13.26
N LEU A 245 6.18 9.70 13.06
CA LEU A 245 5.95 8.37 13.62
C LEU A 245 6.40 8.38 15.09
N GLY A 246 5.58 7.82 15.97
CA GLY A 246 5.92 7.70 17.39
C GLY A 246 6.90 6.57 17.68
N GLU A 247 7.53 6.62 18.86
CA GLU A 247 8.53 5.62 19.25
C GLU A 247 7.92 4.24 19.53
N LEU A 248 6.66 4.17 19.96
CA LEU A 248 5.99 2.89 20.22
C LEU A 248 5.68 2.15 18.92
N GLU A 249 5.18 2.88 17.93
CA GLU A 249 4.95 2.38 16.59
C GLU A 249 6.26 1.96 15.93
N ALA A 250 7.32 2.77 16.08
CA ALA A 250 8.64 2.45 15.57
C ALA A 250 9.24 1.21 16.25
N ALA A 251 9.06 1.04 17.57
CA ALA A 251 9.49 -0.15 18.30
C ALA A 251 8.81 -1.41 17.78
N LEU A 252 7.48 -1.37 17.60
CA LEU A 252 6.74 -2.46 16.97
C LEU A 252 7.30 -2.77 15.58
N GLY A 253 7.51 -1.73 14.77
CA GLY A 253 8.11 -1.84 13.43
C GLY A 253 9.49 -2.50 13.43
N CYS A 254 10.38 -2.14 14.37
CA CYS A 254 11.69 -2.77 14.53
C CYS A 254 11.57 -4.27 14.80
N ALA A 255 10.72 -4.68 15.73
CA ALA A 255 10.52 -6.09 16.05
C ALA A 255 9.96 -6.87 14.85
N GLN A 256 8.97 -6.31 14.16
CA GLN A 256 8.38 -6.89 12.95
C GLN A 256 9.39 -7.02 11.80
N MET A 257 10.26 -6.03 11.59
CA MET A 257 11.30 -6.07 10.54
C MET A 257 12.29 -7.20 10.73
N ARG A 258 12.63 -7.55 11.98
CA ARG A 258 13.59 -8.65 12.29
C ARG A 258 13.13 -10.01 11.78
N ARG A 259 11.81 -10.21 11.61
CA ARG A 259 11.23 -11.46 11.13
C ARG A 259 10.54 -11.35 9.76
N LEU A 260 10.75 -10.24 9.04
CA LEU A 260 10.06 -9.97 7.78
C LEU A 260 10.20 -11.10 6.76
N ASP A 261 11.37 -11.72 6.63
CA ASP A 261 11.59 -12.80 5.65
C ASP A 261 10.75 -14.05 5.98
N ALA A 262 10.63 -14.41 7.25
CA ALA A 262 9.76 -15.50 7.70
C ALA A 262 8.28 -15.17 7.45
N THR A 263 7.88 -13.93 7.71
CA THR A 263 6.51 -13.45 7.43
C THR A 263 6.19 -13.51 5.93
N ILE A 264 7.12 -13.10 5.07
CA ILE A 264 6.95 -13.16 3.61
C ILE A 264 6.85 -14.61 3.15
N ALA A 265 7.74 -15.49 3.62
CA ALA A 265 7.70 -16.91 3.25
C ALA A 265 6.35 -17.56 3.61
N ARG A 266 5.83 -17.27 4.82
CA ARG A 266 4.50 -17.76 5.24
C ARG A 266 3.38 -17.24 4.36
N ARG A 267 3.41 -15.96 3.98
CA ARG A 267 2.41 -15.34 3.08
C ARG A 267 2.49 -15.93 1.66
N GLN A 268 3.68 -16.22 1.16
CA GLN A 268 3.87 -16.88 -0.14
C GLN A 268 3.32 -18.30 -0.15
N GLU A 269 3.54 -19.07 0.91
CA GLU A 269 2.96 -20.39 1.10
C GLU A 269 1.42 -20.34 1.07
N LEU A 270 0.83 -19.41 1.83
CA LEU A 270 -0.61 -19.22 1.90
C LEU A 270 -1.20 -18.81 0.54
N ALA A 271 -0.55 -17.86 -0.16
CA ALA A 271 -0.96 -17.47 -1.51
C ALA A 271 -0.90 -18.64 -2.49
N GLY A 272 0.16 -19.46 -2.41
CA GLY A 272 0.29 -20.69 -3.21
C GLY A 272 -0.85 -21.69 -2.94
N THR A 273 -1.31 -21.81 -1.71
CA THR A 273 -2.45 -22.67 -1.35
C THR A 273 -3.75 -22.15 -1.98
N TYR A 274 -4.05 -20.87 -1.87
CA TYR A 274 -5.19 -20.25 -2.57
C TYR A 274 -5.12 -20.43 -4.08
N MET A 275 -3.96 -20.18 -4.69
CA MET A 275 -3.79 -20.34 -6.14
C MET A 275 -4.07 -21.77 -6.60
N ARG A 276 -3.54 -22.78 -5.90
CA ARG A 276 -3.81 -24.19 -6.21
C ARG A 276 -5.29 -24.54 -6.08
N ARG A 277 -5.92 -24.06 -5.02
CA ARG A 277 -7.30 -24.40 -4.68
C ARG A 277 -8.32 -23.80 -5.65
N LEU A 278 -8.04 -22.59 -6.16
CA LEU A 278 -8.95 -21.86 -7.05
C LEU A 278 -8.57 -21.98 -8.54
N ALA A 279 -7.46 -22.65 -8.90
CA ALA A 279 -6.96 -22.71 -10.28
C ALA A 279 -7.93 -23.36 -11.27
N ALA A 280 -8.79 -24.27 -10.82
CA ALA A 280 -9.73 -24.99 -11.67
C ALA A 280 -11.07 -24.27 -11.86
N ASP A 281 -11.35 -23.21 -11.11
CA ASP A 281 -12.61 -22.47 -11.22
C ASP A 281 -12.54 -21.42 -12.35
N PRO A 282 -13.26 -21.59 -13.47
CA PRO A 282 -13.23 -20.68 -14.60
C PRO A 282 -13.87 -19.31 -14.28
N GLU A 283 -14.60 -19.22 -13.19
CA GLU A 283 -15.28 -17.99 -12.76
C GLU A 283 -14.39 -17.09 -11.88
N VAL A 284 -13.21 -17.59 -11.51
CA VAL A 284 -12.26 -16.88 -10.66
C VAL A 284 -11.00 -16.54 -11.45
N VAL A 285 -10.72 -15.25 -11.58
CA VAL A 285 -9.47 -14.75 -12.14
C VAL A 285 -8.49 -14.51 -11.00
N LEU A 286 -7.46 -15.33 -10.94
CA LEU A 286 -6.41 -15.27 -9.93
C LEU A 286 -5.47 -14.05 -10.12
N PRO A 287 -4.83 -13.56 -9.05
CA PRO A 287 -3.79 -12.56 -9.17
C PRO A 287 -2.59 -13.09 -9.98
N SER A 288 -2.02 -12.25 -10.82
CA SER A 288 -0.83 -12.60 -11.62
C SER A 288 0.45 -12.29 -10.86
N VAL A 289 1.47 -13.12 -11.08
CA VAL A 289 2.84 -12.86 -10.64
C VAL A 289 3.71 -12.82 -11.90
N PRO A 290 4.38 -11.69 -12.20
CA PRO A 290 5.24 -11.61 -13.37
C PRO A 290 6.49 -12.48 -13.22
N ASP A 291 7.04 -12.93 -14.35
CA ASP A 291 8.25 -13.73 -14.36
C ASP A 291 9.40 -12.98 -13.68
N GLY A 292 10.17 -13.69 -12.88
CA GLY A 292 11.28 -13.15 -12.11
C GLY A 292 10.88 -12.29 -10.90
N ALA A 293 9.59 -12.20 -10.58
CA ALA A 293 9.13 -11.52 -9.37
C ALA A 293 8.94 -12.46 -8.18
N SER A 294 9.19 -11.93 -6.99
CA SER A 294 8.79 -12.52 -5.71
C SER A 294 7.90 -11.52 -4.99
N VAL A 295 6.63 -11.86 -4.80
CA VAL A 295 5.62 -10.98 -4.19
C VAL A 295 5.51 -11.22 -2.70
N SER A 296 5.48 -10.15 -1.90
CA SER A 296 5.38 -10.23 -0.43
C SER A 296 3.96 -10.44 0.10
N TRP A 297 2.96 -10.28 -0.76
CA TRP A 297 1.54 -10.53 -0.49
C TRP A 297 0.98 -9.81 0.73
N SER A 298 0.56 -8.57 0.56
CA SER A 298 -0.21 -7.86 1.61
C SER A 298 -1.66 -8.32 1.67
N ASN A 299 -2.24 -8.60 0.51
CA ASN A 299 -3.62 -9.04 0.35
C ASN A 299 -3.68 -10.16 -0.70
N PHE A 300 -4.69 -11.02 -0.63
CA PHE A 300 -5.02 -11.95 -1.69
C PHE A 300 -6.36 -11.54 -2.31
N VAL A 301 -6.31 -11.04 -3.54
CA VAL A 301 -7.48 -10.49 -4.23
C VAL A 301 -7.73 -11.26 -5.51
N VAL A 302 -8.92 -11.83 -5.62
CA VAL A 302 -9.42 -12.48 -6.84
C VAL A 302 -10.39 -11.56 -7.57
N ARG A 303 -10.61 -11.81 -8.84
CA ARG A 303 -11.68 -11.16 -9.61
C ARG A 303 -12.65 -12.21 -10.12
N LEU A 304 -13.92 -11.90 -10.11
CA LEU A 304 -14.92 -12.71 -10.79
C LEU A 304 -14.79 -12.55 -12.31
N SER A 305 -15.24 -13.56 -13.07
CA SER A 305 -15.29 -13.52 -14.53
C SER A 305 -16.17 -12.36 -15.03
N THR A 306 -16.05 -12.02 -16.32
CA THR A 306 -16.73 -10.85 -16.90
C THR A 306 -18.26 -10.95 -16.95
N ARG A 307 -18.83 -12.12 -16.68
CA ARG A 307 -20.28 -12.30 -16.62
C ARG A 307 -20.91 -11.76 -15.32
N PHE A 308 -20.11 -11.55 -14.28
CA PHE A 308 -20.59 -11.04 -12.99
C PHE A 308 -20.62 -9.52 -12.98
N THR A 309 -21.66 -9.00 -12.34
CA THR A 309 -21.85 -7.57 -12.07
C THR A 309 -21.30 -7.18 -10.70
N GLU A 310 -21.33 -5.88 -10.40
CA GLU A 310 -21.02 -5.38 -9.06
C GLU A 310 -22.03 -5.88 -8.01
N ASP A 311 -23.30 -5.97 -8.36
CA ASP A 311 -24.35 -6.48 -7.46
C ASP A 311 -24.11 -7.96 -7.14
N ASP A 312 -23.72 -8.77 -8.14
CA ASP A 312 -23.37 -10.18 -7.92
C ASP A 312 -22.16 -10.32 -6.98
N ARG A 313 -21.11 -9.52 -7.20
CA ARG A 313 -19.94 -9.46 -6.33
C ARG A 313 -20.34 -9.11 -4.89
N ASN A 314 -21.17 -8.09 -4.70
CA ASN A 314 -21.64 -7.66 -3.39
C ASN A 314 -22.48 -8.76 -2.71
N ALA A 315 -23.31 -9.46 -3.47
CA ALA A 315 -24.09 -10.58 -2.97
C ALA A 315 -23.19 -11.76 -2.53
N ILE A 316 -22.14 -12.07 -3.30
CA ILE A 316 -21.15 -13.11 -2.97
C ILE A 316 -20.39 -12.74 -1.68
N ILE A 317 -19.92 -11.49 -1.55
CA ILE A 317 -19.31 -11.00 -0.29
C ILE A 317 -20.30 -11.15 0.87
N GLY A 318 -21.58 -10.83 0.66
CA GLY A 318 -22.62 -11.03 1.68
C GLY A 318 -22.83 -12.50 2.07
N VAL A 319 -22.59 -13.46 1.19
CA VAL A 319 -22.62 -14.90 1.54
C VAL A 319 -21.43 -15.24 2.44
N LEU A 320 -20.22 -14.80 2.09
CA LEU A 320 -19.01 -15.01 2.91
C LEU A 320 -19.20 -14.45 4.32
N HIS A 321 -19.69 -13.22 4.44
CA HIS A 321 -19.95 -12.59 5.75
C HIS A 321 -20.96 -13.37 6.61
N ARG A 322 -22.01 -13.94 6.00
CA ARG A 322 -22.99 -14.78 6.74
C ARG A 322 -22.41 -16.10 7.24
N GLN A 323 -21.24 -16.49 6.77
CA GLN A 323 -20.48 -17.67 7.21
C GLN A 323 -19.28 -17.27 8.09
N ASP A 324 -19.30 -16.07 8.67
CA ASP A 324 -18.23 -15.53 9.51
C ASP A 324 -16.85 -15.45 8.79
N ILE A 325 -16.86 -15.33 7.46
CA ILE A 325 -15.67 -15.15 6.62
C ILE A 325 -15.57 -13.71 6.20
N GLY A 326 -14.48 -13.02 6.60
CA GLY A 326 -14.19 -11.65 6.20
C GLY A 326 -13.89 -11.55 4.71
N ALA A 327 -14.52 -10.60 4.02
CA ALA A 327 -14.25 -10.31 2.61
C ALA A 327 -14.52 -8.83 2.32
N ALA A 328 -13.89 -8.27 1.28
CA ALA A 328 -14.08 -6.86 0.92
C ALA A 328 -13.89 -6.62 -0.59
N ASN A 329 -14.43 -5.49 -1.07
CA ASN A 329 -14.24 -5.02 -2.43
C ASN A 329 -12.94 -4.19 -2.56
N TYR A 330 -11.80 -4.82 -2.69
CA TYR A 330 -10.53 -4.13 -2.91
C TYR A 330 -10.20 -4.05 -4.42
N TYR A 331 -10.19 -2.87 -5.03
CA TYR A 331 -10.54 -1.53 -4.54
C TYR A 331 -11.64 -0.93 -5.41
N PRO A 332 -12.37 0.09 -4.97
CA PRO A 332 -13.23 0.86 -5.87
C PRO A 332 -12.40 1.58 -6.93
N ALA A 333 -13.02 1.93 -8.06
CA ALA A 333 -12.38 2.77 -9.07
C ALA A 333 -12.11 4.17 -8.49
N ALA A 334 -10.83 4.54 -8.40
CA ALA A 334 -10.39 5.72 -7.65
C ALA A 334 -10.96 7.05 -8.20
N HIS A 335 -11.14 7.15 -9.52
CA HIS A 335 -11.73 8.32 -10.17
C HIS A 335 -13.25 8.45 -9.93
N LEU A 336 -13.93 7.36 -9.52
CA LEU A 336 -15.36 7.35 -9.22
C LEU A 336 -15.69 7.55 -7.72
N LEU A 337 -14.69 7.72 -6.87
CA LEU A 337 -14.92 8.03 -5.46
C LEU A 337 -15.74 9.34 -5.34
N PRO A 338 -16.78 9.39 -4.48
CA PRO A 338 -17.71 10.52 -4.43
C PRO A 338 -17.02 11.88 -4.29
N GLN A 339 -16.00 11.98 -3.41
CA GLN A 339 -15.27 13.23 -3.20
C GLN A 339 -14.41 13.59 -4.42
N VAL A 340 -13.81 12.60 -5.09
CA VAL A 340 -13.01 12.81 -6.30
C VAL A 340 -13.92 13.31 -7.43
N ARG A 341 -15.06 12.67 -7.65
CA ARG A 341 -16.05 13.10 -8.64
C ARG A 341 -16.53 14.52 -8.39
N ALA A 342 -16.84 14.86 -7.14
CA ALA A 342 -17.30 16.19 -6.78
C ALA A 342 -16.29 17.30 -7.12
N VAL A 343 -14.99 17.02 -6.97
CA VAL A 343 -13.91 17.99 -7.22
C VAL A 343 -13.45 17.98 -8.68
N MET A 344 -13.36 16.79 -9.28
CA MET A 344 -12.73 16.59 -10.58
C MET A 344 -13.72 16.54 -11.76
N GLY A 345 -15.00 16.26 -11.48
CA GLY A 345 -16.02 16.07 -12.52
C GLY A 345 -15.82 14.80 -13.35
N THR A 346 -15.17 13.77 -12.78
CA THR A 346 -14.92 12.51 -13.47
C THR A 346 -16.20 11.69 -13.61
N GLU A 347 -16.31 10.95 -14.71
CA GLU A 347 -17.51 10.19 -15.03
C GLU A 347 -17.20 8.71 -15.31
N PRO A 348 -18.20 7.80 -15.15
CA PRO A 348 -18.08 6.41 -15.57
C PRO A 348 -17.71 6.29 -17.06
N GLY A 349 -16.87 5.32 -17.40
CA GLY A 349 -16.38 5.08 -18.75
C GLY A 349 -15.04 5.73 -19.07
N GLU A 350 -14.49 6.58 -18.19
CA GLU A 350 -13.17 7.19 -18.40
C GLU A 350 -12.01 6.18 -18.24
N CYS A 351 -12.16 5.20 -17.35
CA CYS A 351 -11.17 4.17 -17.08
C CYS A 351 -11.83 2.76 -17.02
N PRO A 352 -12.27 2.23 -18.18
CA PRO A 352 -13.13 1.04 -18.23
C PRO A 352 -12.49 -0.23 -17.66
N VAL A 353 -11.15 -0.38 -17.73
CA VAL A 353 -10.47 -1.54 -17.15
C VAL A 353 -10.50 -1.46 -15.62
N ALA A 354 -10.18 -0.30 -15.05
CA ALA A 354 -10.24 -0.06 -13.62
C ALA A 354 -11.66 -0.24 -13.07
N GLU A 355 -12.67 0.28 -13.78
CA GLU A 355 -14.08 0.13 -13.42
C GLU A 355 -14.53 -1.32 -13.44
N GLY A 356 -14.18 -2.03 -14.52
CA GLY A 356 -14.48 -3.45 -14.64
C GLY A 356 -13.77 -4.32 -13.60
N ALA A 357 -12.55 -3.99 -13.21
CA ALA A 357 -11.84 -4.66 -12.12
C ALA A 357 -12.50 -4.36 -10.76
N ALA A 358 -12.82 -3.11 -10.50
CA ALA A 358 -13.49 -2.66 -9.27
C ALA A 358 -14.85 -3.34 -9.06
N ALA A 359 -15.62 -3.51 -10.12
CA ALA A 359 -16.92 -4.18 -10.07
C ALA A 359 -16.83 -5.67 -9.65
N ARG A 360 -15.69 -6.33 -9.86
CA ARG A 360 -15.55 -7.79 -9.71
C ARG A 360 -14.47 -8.23 -8.73
N ALA A 361 -13.69 -7.34 -8.15
CA ALA A 361 -12.64 -7.68 -7.21
C ALA A 361 -13.18 -8.05 -5.83
N ILE A 362 -12.66 -9.15 -5.27
CA ILE A 362 -12.96 -9.63 -3.91
C ILE A 362 -11.63 -9.90 -3.21
N ALA A 363 -11.37 -9.19 -2.12
CA ALA A 363 -10.31 -9.52 -1.19
C ALA A 363 -10.78 -10.67 -0.29
N LEU A 364 -10.01 -11.74 -0.24
CA LEU A 364 -10.24 -12.92 0.59
C LEU A 364 -9.42 -12.80 1.89
N PRO A 365 -9.78 -13.53 2.96
CA PRO A 365 -9.00 -13.58 4.19
C PRO A 365 -7.54 -13.90 3.91
N PHE A 366 -6.62 -13.09 4.47
CA PHE A 366 -5.22 -13.29 4.19
C PHE A 366 -4.32 -12.75 5.31
N HIS A 367 -3.89 -13.65 6.21
CA HIS A 367 -2.98 -13.32 7.32
C HIS A 367 -2.20 -14.55 7.78
N GLY A 368 -1.04 -14.35 8.42
CA GLY A 368 -0.11 -15.45 8.79
C GLY A 368 -0.68 -16.50 9.74
N GLY A 369 -1.73 -16.16 10.49
CA GLY A 369 -2.38 -17.09 11.42
C GLY A 369 -3.40 -18.06 10.79
N MET A 370 -3.63 -17.98 9.46
CA MET A 370 -4.50 -18.94 8.76
C MET A 370 -3.77 -20.26 8.52
N ASP A 371 -4.53 -21.35 8.56
CA ASP A 371 -4.07 -22.68 8.15
C ASP A 371 -4.71 -23.13 6.82
N GLU A 372 -4.38 -24.32 6.37
CA GLU A 372 -4.92 -24.90 5.12
C GLU A 372 -6.43 -25.15 5.21
N SER A 373 -6.94 -25.50 6.39
CA SER A 373 -8.38 -25.71 6.62
C SER A 373 -9.17 -24.40 6.50
N ASP A 374 -8.59 -23.27 6.94
CA ASP A 374 -9.18 -21.95 6.77
C ASP A 374 -9.31 -21.61 5.28
N VAL A 375 -8.23 -21.85 4.50
CA VAL A 375 -8.25 -21.63 3.04
C VAL A 375 -9.29 -22.51 2.36
N ASP A 376 -9.38 -23.78 2.71
CA ASP A 376 -10.39 -24.70 2.16
C ASP A 376 -11.82 -24.24 2.47
N THR A 377 -12.06 -23.77 3.68
CA THR A 377 -13.36 -23.22 4.11
C THR A 377 -13.72 -21.98 3.29
N VAL A 378 -12.79 -21.05 3.13
CA VAL A 378 -12.99 -19.84 2.33
C VAL A 378 -13.28 -20.18 0.87
N CYS A 379 -12.45 -21.04 0.25
CA CYS A 379 -12.59 -21.42 -1.15
C CYS A 379 -13.93 -22.16 -1.40
N SER A 380 -14.27 -23.14 -0.57
CA SER A 380 -15.51 -23.90 -0.73
C SER A 380 -16.76 -23.02 -0.57
N THR A 381 -16.69 -22.04 0.37
CA THR A 381 -17.79 -21.09 0.56
C THR A 381 -17.89 -20.13 -0.64
N LEU A 382 -16.76 -19.67 -1.18
CA LEU A 382 -16.70 -18.83 -2.38
C LEU A 382 -17.28 -19.56 -3.59
N GLU A 383 -16.89 -20.82 -3.85
CA GLU A 383 -17.40 -21.65 -4.93
C GLU A 383 -18.94 -21.81 -4.86
N VAL A 384 -19.48 -22.10 -3.66
CA VAL A 384 -20.93 -22.19 -3.44
C VAL A 384 -21.62 -20.85 -3.68
N ALA A 385 -21.03 -19.75 -3.24
CA ALA A 385 -21.57 -18.41 -3.43
C ALA A 385 -21.59 -18.03 -4.92
N ILE A 386 -20.53 -18.31 -5.67
CA ILE A 386 -20.42 -18.10 -7.11
C ILE A 386 -21.48 -18.92 -7.86
N ALA A 387 -21.63 -20.21 -7.54
CA ALA A 387 -22.62 -21.07 -8.18
C ALA A 387 -24.07 -20.59 -7.98
N ARG A 388 -24.38 -20.02 -6.81
CA ARG A 388 -25.72 -19.49 -6.50
C ARG A 388 -26.05 -18.18 -7.23
N HIS A 389 -25.06 -17.32 -7.43
CA HIS A 389 -25.26 -16.00 -8.04
C HIS A 389 -24.90 -15.98 -9.53
N GLY A 390 -24.15 -16.95 -10.04
CA GLY A 390 -23.79 -17.08 -11.45
C GLY A 390 -24.85 -17.74 -12.35
N GLY A 391 -25.96 -18.21 -11.80
CA GLY A 391 -27.03 -18.88 -12.52
C GLY A 391 -28.20 -17.99 -12.97
N VAL A 392 -28.22 -16.73 -12.60
CA VAL A 392 -29.29 -15.82 -13.01
C VAL A 392 -28.88 -15.14 -14.33
N THR A 393 -29.01 -15.85 -15.44
CA THR A 393 -29.19 -15.17 -16.74
C THR A 393 -30.50 -14.36 -16.63
N ARG A 394 -30.35 -13.05 -16.41
CA ARG A 394 -31.49 -12.14 -16.57
C ARG A 394 -31.85 -12.14 -18.06
N SER A 395 -32.95 -12.90 -18.38
CA SER A 395 -33.65 -12.84 -19.68
C SER A 395 -34.24 -11.47 -19.93
#